data_84645018f005264df27f0ff099a7fb6a
#
_entry.id   84645018f005264df27f0ff099a7fb6a
#
_cell.length_a   1.000
_cell.length_b   1.000
_cell.length_c   1.000
_cell.angle_alpha   90.00
_cell.angle_beta   90.00
_cell.angle_gamma   90.00
#
_symmetry.space_group_name_H-M   'P 1'
#
loop_
_entity.id
_entity.type
_entity.pdbx_description
1 polymer ?
#
loop_
_entity_poly.entity_id
_entity_poly.type
_entity_poly.pdbx_seq_one_letter_code
_entity_poly.pdbx_strand_id
1 'polypeptide(L)'
;MNKQKKKGFTSDTIKETAVMTIAVGIIAAAVYFFLIPSQTSISSISALAIIIAHYVPLHVSTVTMILNVVLLLIGFVTCGKEFGAKTVYTSILLPVYLAVFEHVFPDFESLTNSNELDVLCYILVVSIGLSILFNMNASSGGLDIVAKIMNKYLHIELGKAMSISGMCVALSSALIYDKKAVVLSVLGTYFNGIVLDHITAGKALQVYHDLELDKLDCSVAILQNV
;
A
#
# COMPACT_ATOMS: atom_id res chain seq x y z
N MET A 1 -0.75 31.16 25.85
CA MET A 1 -1.68 30.30 25.11
C MET A 1 -1.06 29.54 23.93
N ASN A 2 0.26 29.59 23.69
CA ASN A 2 0.90 29.06 22.46
C ASN A 2 1.79 27.81 22.66
N LYS A 3 2.04 27.37 23.91
CA LYS A 3 2.90 26.19 24.18
C LYS A 3 2.15 24.85 24.21
N GLN A 4 0.86 24.84 24.56
CA GLN A 4 0.05 23.61 24.56
C GLN A 4 -0.33 23.14 23.15
N LYS A 5 -0.60 24.07 22.21
CA LYS A 5 -0.88 23.73 20.81
C LYS A 5 0.31 23.12 20.07
N LYS A 6 1.56 23.53 20.41
CA LYS A 6 2.78 22.97 19.82
C LYS A 6 3.10 21.56 20.34
N LYS A 7 2.77 21.25 21.61
CA LYS A 7 3.05 19.95 22.22
C LYS A 7 2.11 18.85 21.72
N GLY A 8 0.85 19.15 21.48
CA GLY A 8 -0.11 18.22 20.87
C GLY A 8 0.25 17.92 19.40
N PHE A 9 0.54 18.94 18.61
CA PHE A 9 0.90 18.79 17.19
C PHE A 9 2.14 17.90 16.97
N THR A 10 3.16 18.00 17.81
CA THR A 10 4.40 17.19 17.71
C THR A 10 4.15 15.75 18.14
N SER A 11 3.35 15.52 19.18
CA SER A 11 3.02 14.17 19.66
C SER A 11 2.18 13.38 18.64
N ASP A 12 1.21 14.04 18.00
CA ASP A 12 0.34 13.39 17.01
C ASP A 12 1.13 13.04 15.73
N THR A 13 2.02 13.94 15.29
CA THR A 13 2.89 13.68 14.14
C THR A 13 3.85 12.50 14.39
N ILE A 14 4.40 12.38 15.61
CA ILE A 14 5.28 11.27 15.99
C ILE A 14 4.50 9.96 15.98
N LYS A 15 3.28 9.93 16.51
CA LYS A 15 2.41 8.74 16.49
C LYS A 15 2.05 8.34 15.06
N GLU A 16 1.66 9.29 14.21
CA GLU A 16 1.39 9.03 12.80
C GLU A 16 2.60 8.42 12.09
N THR A 17 3.79 9.01 12.27
CA THR A 17 5.02 8.50 11.67
C THR A 17 5.35 7.09 12.16
N ALA A 18 5.19 6.81 13.45
CA ALA A 18 5.42 5.49 14.01
C ALA A 18 4.44 4.44 13.42
N VAL A 19 3.16 4.78 13.30
CA VAL A 19 2.16 3.88 12.69
C VAL A 19 2.45 3.64 11.21
N MET A 20 2.84 4.67 10.45
CA MET A 20 3.28 4.51 9.05
C MET A 20 4.52 3.61 8.95
N THR A 21 5.49 3.78 9.84
CA THR A 21 6.71 2.95 9.90
C THR A 21 6.36 1.47 10.11
N ILE A 22 5.46 1.18 11.05
CA ILE A 22 4.97 -0.19 11.30
C ILE A 22 4.22 -0.73 10.08
N ALA A 23 3.33 0.06 9.48
CA ALA A 23 2.57 -0.35 8.32
C ALA A 23 3.47 -0.70 7.12
N VAL A 24 4.51 0.11 6.86
CA VAL A 24 5.51 -0.18 5.83
C VAL A 24 6.31 -1.44 6.17
N GLY A 25 6.63 -1.67 7.45
CA GLY A 25 7.27 -2.91 7.91
C GLY A 25 6.42 -4.14 7.62
N ILE A 26 5.10 -4.07 7.85
CA ILE A 26 4.15 -5.15 7.51
C ILE A 26 4.13 -5.39 5.99
N ILE A 27 4.07 -4.33 5.18
CA ILE A 27 4.10 -4.43 3.71
C ILE A 27 5.42 -5.05 3.25
N ALA A 28 6.54 -4.59 3.78
CA ALA A 28 7.87 -5.13 3.45
C ALA A 28 7.99 -6.61 3.80
N ALA A 29 7.48 -7.03 4.97
CA ALA A 29 7.42 -8.42 5.36
C ALA A 29 6.55 -9.25 4.41
N ALA A 30 5.37 -8.74 4.02
CA ALA A 30 4.52 -9.41 3.04
C ALA A 30 5.23 -9.59 1.70
N VAL A 31 5.93 -8.56 1.22
CA VAL A 31 6.68 -8.61 -0.03
C VAL A 31 7.85 -9.59 0.06
N TYR A 32 8.65 -9.51 1.13
CA TYR A 32 9.86 -10.32 1.26
C TYR A 32 9.56 -11.79 1.47
N PHE A 33 8.67 -12.11 2.42
CA PHE A 33 8.42 -13.50 2.82
C PHE A 33 7.42 -14.26 1.95
N PHE A 34 6.59 -13.54 1.17
CA PHE A 34 5.54 -14.19 0.39
C PHE A 34 5.55 -13.79 -1.09
N LEU A 35 5.64 -12.49 -1.43
CA LEU A 35 5.54 -12.07 -2.84
C LEU A 35 6.78 -12.50 -3.64
N ILE A 36 7.99 -12.27 -3.11
CA ILE A 36 9.25 -12.63 -3.79
C ILE A 36 9.32 -14.13 -4.06
N PRO A 37 9.08 -15.02 -3.07
CA PRO A 37 9.08 -16.47 -3.32
C PRO A 37 8.01 -16.95 -4.30
N SER A 38 6.84 -16.32 -4.32
CA SER A 38 5.72 -16.69 -5.20
C SER A 38 5.99 -16.48 -6.69
N GLN A 39 7.04 -15.72 -7.05
CA GLN A 39 7.40 -15.36 -8.43
C GLN A 39 6.23 -14.77 -9.24
N THR A 40 5.33 -14.04 -8.57
CA THR A 40 4.16 -13.39 -9.17
C THR A 40 4.30 -11.87 -9.18
N SER A 41 3.52 -11.21 -10.03
CA SER A 41 3.58 -9.76 -10.24
C SER A 41 2.28 -9.09 -9.81
N ILE A 42 1.83 -9.33 -8.56
CA ILE A 42 0.58 -8.80 -8.04
C ILE A 42 0.73 -7.30 -7.79
N SER A 43 -0.08 -6.49 -8.49
CA SER A 43 -0.15 -5.02 -8.35
C SER A 43 1.24 -4.34 -8.34
N SER A 44 2.20 -4.87 -9.12
CA SER A 44 3.59 -4.44 -9.09
C SER A 44 3.92 -3.46 -10.22
N ILE A 45 4.48 -2.30 -9.85
CA ILE A 45 5.04 -1.36 -10.83
C ILE A 45 6.28 -1.94 -11.52
N SER A 46 6.99 -2.86 -10.87
CA SER A 46 8.16 -3.54 -11.45
C SER A 46 7.75 -4.42 -12.64
N ALA A 47 6.57 -5.02 -12.61
CA ALA A 47 6.05 -5.76 -13.76
C ALA A 47 5.87 -4.84 -14.99
N LEU A 48 5.30 -3.65 -14.78
CA LEU A 48 5.20 -2.64 -15.84
C LEU A 48 6.59 -2.20 -16.33
N ALA A 49 7.54 -2.02 -15.42
CA ALA A 49 8.90 -1.66 -15.76
C ALA A 49 9.62 -2.73 -16.59
N ILE A 50 9.40 -4.01 -16.30
CA ILE A 50 9.95 -5.13 -17.10
C ILE A 50 9.39 -5.08 -18.52
N ILE A 51 8.08 -4.85 -18.68
CA ILE A 51 7.45 -4.74 -19.99
C ILE A 51 8.06 -3.58 -20.79
N ILE A 52 8.21 -2.42 -20.18
CA ILE A 52 8.79 -1.24 -20.83
C ILE A 52 10.27 -1.48 -21.19
N ALA A 53 11.05 -2.05 -20.28
CA ALA A 53 12.46 -2.36 -20.48
C ALA A 53 12.70 -3.39 -21.60
N HIS A 54 11.69 -4.20 -21.92
CA HIS A 54 11.76 -5.11 -23.07
C HIS A 54 11.81 -4.38 -24.41
N TYR A 55 11.19 -3.21 -24.49
CA TYR A 55 11.13 -2.39 -25.73
C TYR A 55 12.14 -1.23 -25.76
N VAL A 56 12.69 -0.87 -24.60
CA VAL A 56 13.63 0.27 -24.48
C VAL A 56 14.96 -0.24 -23.91
N PRO A 57 16.13 0.16 -24.44
CA PRO A 57 17.43 -0.33 -23.98
C PRO A 57 17.83 0.31 -22.64
N LEU A 58 17.00 0.13 -21.61
CA LEU A 58 17.23 0.59 -20.25
C LEU A 58 17.12 -0.57 -19.27
N HIS A 59 17.89 -0.51 -18.18
CA HIS A 59 17.77 -1.49 -17.10
C HIS A 59 16.41 -1.38 -16.39
N VAL A 60 15.81 -2.51 -16.02
CA VAL A 60 14.52 -2.58 -15.32
C VAL A 60 14.50 -1.71 -14.06
N SER A 61 15.58 -1.69 -13.30
CA SER A 61 15.72 -0.86 -12.10
C SER A 61 15.60 0.64 -12.41
N THR A 62 16.20 1.09 -13.52
CA THR A 62 16.12 2.49 -13.96
C THR A 62 14.69 2.85 -14.37
N VAL A 63 14.02 1.98 -15.13
CA VAL A 63 12.62 2.20 -15.54
C VAL A 63 11.70 2.22 -14.34
N THR A 64 11.87 1.28 -13.40
CA THR A 64 11.10 1.24 -12.13
C THR A 64 11.27 2.52 -11.34
N MET A 65 12.49 3.02 -11.22
CA MET A 65 12.78 4.26 -10.49
C MET A 65 12.12 5.46 -11.17
N ILE A 66 12.22 5.57 -12.49
CA ILE A 66 11.57 6.65 -13.26
C ILE A 66 10.05 6.61 -13.06
N LEU A 67 9.43 5.44 -13.22
CA LEU A 67 7.99 5.27 -13.03
C LEU A 67 7.55 5.66 -11.61
N ASN A 68 8.29 5.23 -10.58
CA ASN A 68 8.00 5.59 -9.19
C ASN A 68 8.08 7.10 -8.97
N VAL A 69 9.14 7.76 -9.48
CA VAL A 69 9.30 9.21 -9.36
C VAL A 69 8.17 9.95 -10.08
N VAL A 70 7.83 9.53 -11.30
CA VAL A 70 6.74 10.13 -12.09
C VAL A 70 5.40 9.98 -11.35
N LEU A 71 5.07 8.79 -10.87
CA LEU A 71 3.84 8.54 -10.10
C LEU A 71 3.80 9.34 -8.80
N LEU A 72 4.94 9.46 -8.12
CA LEU A 72 5.04 10.25 -6.90
C LEU A 72 4.78 11.74 -7.18
N LEU A 73 5.34 12.29 -8.25
CA LEU A 73 5.09 13.67 -8.68
C LEU A 73 3.62 13.89 -9.05
N ILE A 74 3.03 12.96 -9.81
CA ILE A 74 1.60 13.01 -10.14
C ILE A 74 0.77 12.94 -8.85
N GLY A 75 1.07 12.03 -7.94
CA GLY A 75 0.39 11.90 -6.65
C GLY A 75 0.50 13.16 -5.79
N PHE A 76 1.68 13.80 -5.78
CA PHE A 76 1.90 15.05 -5.06
C PHE A 76 1.02 16.19 -5.60
N VAL A 77 0.92 16.32 -6.93
CA VAL A 77 0.10 17.36 -7.57
C VAL A 77 -1.39 17.07 -7.42
N THR A 78 -1.80 15.80 -7.59
CA THR A 78 -3.21 15.41 -7.64
C THR A 78 -3.83 15.19 -6.26
N CYS A 79 -3.11 14.50 -5.35
CA CYS A 79 -3.62 14.17 -4.01
C CYS A 79 -3.23 15.18 -2.94
N GLY A 80 -2.29 16.09 -3.23
CA GLY A 80 -1.89 17.18 -2.36
C GLY A 80 -0.58 16.93 -1.61
N LYS A 81 -0.07 18.01 -0.98
CA LYS A 81 1.27 18.03 -0.35
C LYS A 81 1.41 17.08 0.82
N GLU A 82 0.35 16.88 1.60
CA GLU A 82 0.38 15.97 2.76
C GLU A 82 0.52 14.52 2.31
N PHE A 83 -0.31 14.09 1.35
CA PHE A 83 -0.21 12.76 0.74
C PHE A 83 1.18 12.54 0.13
N GLY A 84 1.66 13.50 -0.67
CA GLY A 84 2.96 13.40 -1.31
C GLY A 84 4.11 13.26 -0.31
N ALA A 85 4.16 14.10 0.73
CA ALA A 85 5.21 14.05 1.75
C ALA A 85 5.22 12.72 2.52
N LYS A 86 4.04 12.23 2.95
CA LYS A 86 3.90 10.94 3.62
C LYS A 86 4.31 9.79 2.70
N THR A 87 3.93 9.85 1.41
CA THR A 87 4.27 8.82 0.42
C THR A 87 5.75 8.82 0.06
N VAL A 88 6.42 9.98 -0.01
CA VAL A 88 7.89 10.03 -0.15
C VAL A 88 8.57 9.28 1.00
N TYR A 89 8.16 9.55 2.23
CA TYR A 89 8.70 8.88 3.41
C TYR A 89 8.54 7.35 3.33
N THR A 90 7.33 6.87 3.07
CA THR A 90 7.02 5.43 2.98
C THR A 90 7.72 4.74 1.81
N SER A 91 7.82 5.41 0.66
CA SER A 91 8.49 4.89 -0.55
C SER A 91 10.01 4.74 -0.37
N ILE A 92 10.63 5.56 0.48
CA ILE A 92 12.05 5.39 0.83
C ILE A 92 12.22 4.29 1.88
N LEU A 93 11.29 4.21 2.83
CA LEU A 93 11.38 3.27 3.93
C LEU A 93 11.16 1.80 3.49
N LEU A 94 10.32 1.55 2.49
CA LEU A 94 10.04 0.21 1.99
C LEU A 94 11.30 -0.51 1.47
N PRO A 95 12.12 0.06 0.56
CA PRO A 95 13.38 -0.56 0.15
C PRO A 95 14.37 -0.76 1.30
N VAL A 96 14.38 0.14 2.28
CA VAL A 96 15.24 0.00 3.47
C VAL A 96 14.87 -1.26 4.27
N TYR A 97 13.58 -1.49 4.52
CA TYR A 97 13.13 -2.71 5.18
C TYR A 97 13.44 -3.96 4.38
N LEU A 98 13.25 -3.93 3.05
CA LEU A 98 13.57 -5.05 2.18
C LEU A 98 15.07 -5.38 2.25
N ALA A 99 15.95 -4.37 2.19
CA ALA A 99 17.39 -4.57 2.33
C ALA A 99 17.78 -5.13 3.70
N VAL A 100 17.11 -4.71 4.77
CA VAL A 100 17.30 -5.28 6.12
C VAL A 100 16.90 -6.75 6.15
N PHE A 101 15.72 -7.11 5.59
CA PHE A 101 15.29 -8.51 5.55
C PHE A 101 16.21 -9.37 4.69
N GLU A 102 16.66 -8.88 3.54
CA GLU A 102 17.62 -9.57 2.68
C GLU A 102 18.96 -9.82 3.39
N HIS A 103 19.42 -8.86 4.21
CA HIS A 103 20.63 -9.04 4.99
C HIS A 103 20.46 -10.00 6.17
N VAL A 104 19.31 -10.01 6.82
CA VAL A 104 19.02 -10.86 8.00
C VAL A 104 18.65 -12.30 7.59
N PHE A 105 18.01 -12.46 6.43
CA PHE A 105 17.54 -13.75 5.91
C PHE A 105 18.03 -13.98 4.48
N PRO A 106 19.33 -14.04 4.20
CA PRO A 106 19.90 -13.97 2.84
C PRO A 106 19.44 -15.10 1.91
N ASP A 107 19.17 -16.28 2.40
CA ASP A 107 18.80 -17.47 1.61
C ASP A 107 17.36 -17.92 1.94
N PHE A 108 16.44 -16.94 2.08
CA PHE A 108 15.09 -17.25 2.45
C PHE A 108 14.32 -17.90 1.29
N GLU A 109 13.88 -19.13 1.50
CA GLU A 109 12.97 -19.84 0.61
C GLU A 109 11.51 -19.66 1.07
N SER A 110 10.55 -20.08 0.22
CA SER A 110 9.12 -19.99 0.54
C SER A 110 8.78 -20.70 1.86
N LEU A 111 7.99 -20.03 2.72
CA LEU A 111 7.46 -20.62 3.96
C LEU A 111 6.46 -21.75 3.69
N THR A 112 5.74 -21.67 2.58
CA THR A 112 4.62 -22.57 2.29
C THR A 112 4.98 -23.66 1.28
N ASN A 113 6.11 -23.50 0.58
CA ASN A 113 6.53 -24.33 -0.56
C ASN A 113 5.46 -24.39 -1.68
N SER A 114 4.54 -23.42 -1.72
CA SER A 114 3.47 -23.32 -2.73
C SER A 114 3.26 -21.87 -3.12
N ASN A 115 3.46 -21.55 -4.40
CA ASN A 115 3.28 -20.20 -4.91
C ASN A 115 1.85 -19.69 -4.69
N GLU A 116 0.86 -20.57 -4.73
CA GLU A 116 -0.56 -20.22 -4.52
C GLU A 116 -0.82 -19.81 -3.06
N LEU A 117 -0.25 -20.54 -2.10
CA LEU A 117 -0.38 -20.21 -0.68
C LEU A 117 0.40 -18.95 -0.33
N ASP A 118 1.58 -18.77 -0.91
CA ASP A 118 2.37 -17.54 -0.73
C ASP A 118 1.58 -16.32 -1.22
N VAL A 119 0.90 -16.42 -2.38
CA VAL A 119 0.02 -15.36 -2.89
C VAL A 119 -1.12 -15.06 -1.93
N LEU A 120 -1.77 -16.07 -1.36
CA LEU A 120 -2.87 -15.85 -0.39
C LEU A 120 -2.37 -15.16 0.88
N CYS A 121 -1.24 -15.61 1.43
CA CYS A 121 -0.61 -14.99 2.60
C CYS A 121 -0.19 -13.55 2.31
N TYR A 122 0.41 -13.30 1.14
CA TYR A 122 0.75 -11.96 0.69
C TYR A 122 -0.47 -11.04 0.68
N ILE A 123 -1.56 -11.45 0.03
CA ILE A 123 -2.79 -10.65 -0.07
C ILE A 123 -3.32 -10.25 1.29
N LEU A 124 -3.40 -11.18 2.23
CA LEU A 124 -3.91 -10.91 3.57
C LEU A 124 -3.03 -9.92 4.33
N VAL A 125 -1.71 -10.17 4.36
CA VAL A 125 -0.78 -9.34 5.13
C VAL A 125 -0.59 -7.96 4.51
N VAL A 126 -0.43 -7.88 3.18
CA VAL A 126 -0.24 -6.58 2.49
C VAL A 126 -1.47 -5.70 2.59
N SER A 127 -2.68 -6.28 2.52
CA SER A 127 -3.93 -5.52 2.62
C SER A 127 -4.08 -4.84 3.99
N ILE A 128 -3.58 -5.45 5.07
CA ILE A 128 -3.55 -4.81 6.39
C ILE A 128 -2.65 -3.58 6.37
N GLY A 129 -1.41 -3.71 5.88
CA GLY A 129 -0.47 -2.60 5.79
C GLY A 129 -0.97 -1.46 4.90
N LEU A 130 -1.46 -1.79 3.70
CA LEU A 130 -2.02 -0.81 2.76
C LEU A 130 -3.24 -0.10 3.32
N SER A 131 -4.15 -0.83 4.00
CA SER A 131 -5.31 -0.22 4.64
C SER A 131 -4.90 0.82 5.70
N ILE A 132 -3.85 0.54 6.49
CA ILE A 132 -3.32 1.50 7.46
C ILE A 132 -2.77 2.74 6.74
N LEU A 133 -1.93 2.56 5.70
CA LEU A 133 -1.36 3.69 4.96
C LEU A 133 -2.43 4.56 4.29
N PHE A 134 -3.41 3.95 3.64
CA PHE A 134 -4.49 4.70 2.98
C PHE A 134 -5.35 5.50 3.95
N ASN A 135 -5.64 4.94 5.14
CA ASN A 135 -6.34 5.67 6.21
C ASN A 135 -5.53 6.85 6.74
N MET A 136 -4.21 6.79 6.68
CA MET A 136 -3.30 7.88 7.06
C MET A 136 -3.01 8.85 5.89
N ASN A 137 -3.73 8.71 4.79
CA ASN A 137 -3.52 9.49 3.57
C ASN A 137 -2.07 9.38 3.05
N ALA A 138 -1.55 8.16 3.02
CA ALA A 138 -0.23 7.79 2.49
C ALA A 138 -0.36 6.60 1.53
N SER A 139 0.71 6.27 0.81
CA SER A 139 0.83 5.11 -0.09
C SER A 139 2.20 4.46 0.10
N SER A 140 2.36 3.20 -0.24
CA SER A 140 3.68 2.54 -0.24
C SER A 140 4.57 2.96 -1.43
N GLY A 141 3.99 3.67 -2.40
CA GLY A 141 4.60 3.99 -3.69
C GLY A 141 4.17 2.99 -4.77
N GLY A 142 4.34 3.34 -6.03
CA GLY A 142 3.95 2.46 -7.13
C GLY A 142 2.48 2.57 -7.54
N LEU A 143 1.83 1.45 -7.88
CA LEU A 143 0.43 1.43 -8.37
C LEU A 143 -0.60 1.88 -7.34
N ASP A 144 -0.28 1.85 -6.06
CA ASP A 144 -1.13 2.37 -4.98
C ASP A 144 -1.45 3.87 -5.18
N ILE A 145 -0.49 4.63 -5.74
CA ILE A 145 -0.70 6.05 -6.07
C ILE A 145 -1.77 6.18 -7.16
N VAL A 146 -1.72 5.31 -8.17
CA VAL A 146 -2.75 5.28 -9.24
C VAL A 146 -4.11 4.97 -8.64
N ALA A 147 -4.20 3.97 -7.77
CA ALA A 147 -5.44 3.62 -7.09
C ALA A 147 -5.98 4.79 -6.25
N LYS A 148 -5.13 5.51 -5.54
CA LYS A 148 -5.51 6.69 -4.75
C LYS A 148 -6.03 7.84 -5.64
N ILE A 149 -5.41 8.05 -6.79
CA ILE A 149 -5.86 9.03 -7.78
C ILE A 149 -7.22 8.64 -8.33
N MET A 150 -7.40 7.37 -8.73
CA MET A 150 -8.68 6.86 -9.21
C MET A 150 -9.78 6.97 -8.13
N ASN A 151 -9.48 6.64 -6.89
CA ASN A 151 -10.40 6.81 -5.77
C ASN A 151 -10.84 8.29 -5.62
N LYS A 152 -9.89 9.23 -5.71
CA LYS A 152 -10.16 10.65 -5.55
C LYS A 152 -11.02 11.24 -6.68
N TYR A 153 -10.75 10.87 -7.94
CA TYR A 153 -11.39 11.50 -9.10
C TYR A 153 -12.59 10.72 -9.62
N LEU A 154 -12.54 9.38 -9.54
CA LEU A 154 -13.62 8.51 -10.02
C LEU A 154 -14.57 8.07 -8.90
N HIS A 155 -14.25 8.39 -7.63
CA HIS A 155 -15.06 8.04 -6.45
C HIS A 155 -15.35 6.54 -6.32
N ILE A 156 -14.42 5.70 -6.79
CA ILE A 156 -14.46 4.24 -6.65
C ILE A 156 -13.68 3.80 -5.41
N GLU A 157 -14.02 2.67 -4.84
CA GLU A 157 -13.34 2.10 -3.68
C GLU A 157 -11.86 1.84 -3.99
N LEU A 158 -11.00 1.94 -2.98
CA LEU A 158 -9.55 1.82 -3.15
C LEU A 158 -9.13 0.46 -3.67
N GLY A 159 -9.71 -0.63 -3.19
CA GLY A 159 -9.39 -1.97 -3.65
C GLY A 159 -9.89 -2.23 -5.07
N LYS A 160 -11.06 -1.69 -5.46
CA LYS A 160 -11.51 -1.72 -6.86
C LYS A 160 -10.54 -0.97 -7.77
N ALA A 161 -10.06 0.19 -7.33
CA ALA A 161 -9.07 0.96 -8.07
C ALA A 161 -7.73 0.21 -8.20
N MET A 162 -7.29 -0.45 -7.11
CA MET A 162 -6.12 -1.34 -7.10
C MET A 162 -6.30 -2.52 -8.06
N SER A 163 -7.47 -3.17 -8.03
CA SER A 163 -7.77 -4.29 -8.94
C SER A 163 -7.73 -3.85 -10.40
N ILE A 164 -8.34 -2.73 -10.75
CA ILE A 164 -8.38 -2.23 -12.13
C ILE A 164 -6.97 -1.89 -12.63
N SER A 165 -6.22 -1.08 -11.88
CA SER A 165 -4.86 -0.67 -12.26
C SER A 165 -3.90 -1.85 -12.31
N GLY A 166 -3.94 -2.72 -11.30
CA GLY A 166 -3.09 -3.91 -11.23
C GLY A 166 -3.46 -4.97 -12.26
N MET A 167 -4.74 -5.10 -12.62
CA MET A 167 -5.18 -6.05 -13.65
C MET A 167 -4.70 -5.64 -15.05
N CYS A 168 -4.67 -4.35 -15.35
CA CYS A 168 -4.07 -3.85 -16.59
C CYS A 168 -2.59 -4.26 -16.69
N VAL A 169 -1.84 -4.12 -15.58
CA VAL A 169 -0.43 -4.53 -15.53
C VAL A 169 -0.27 -6.05 -15.59
N ALA A 170 -1.09 -6.80 -14.84
CA ALA A 170 -1.04 -8.26 -14.83
C ALA A 170 -1.36 -8.86 -16.22
N LEU A 171 -2.33 -8.31 -16.94
CA LEU A 171 -2.64 -8.73 -18.31
C LEU A 171 -1.51 -8.37 -19.28
N SER A 172 -0.90 -7.18 -19.13
CA SER A 172 0.24 -6.78 -19.95
C SER A 172 1.46 -7.69 -19.70
N SER A 173 1.60 -8.27 -18.53
CA SER A 173 2.67 -9.21 -18.20
C SER A 173 2.60 -10.53 -18.97
N ALA A 174 1.45 -10.85 -19.59
CA ALA A 174 1.27 -12.00 -20.46
C ALA A 174 2.20 -12.01 -21.70
N LEU A 175 2.79 -10.85 -22.03
CA LEU A 175 3.77 -10.72 -23.11
C LEU A 175 5.15 -11.32 -22.74
N ILE A 176 5.44 -11.50 -21.45
CA ILE A 176 6.79 -11.83 -20.96
C ILE A 176 6.78 -13.03 -20.01
N TYR A 177 5.74 -13.21 -19.19
CA TYR A 177 5.67 -14.25 -18.17
C TYR A 177 4.90 -15.48 -18.62
N ASP A 178 5.18 -16.60 -17.97
CA ASP A 178 4.45 -17.87 -18.18
C ASP A 178 2.96 -17.73 -17.86
N LYS A 179 2.13 -18.50 -18.59
CA LYS A 179 0.67 -18.50 -18.44
C LYS A 179 0.21 -18.72 -16.98
N LYS A 180 0.90 -19.59 -16.22
CA LYS A 180 0.57 -19.85 -14.82
C LYS A 180 0.79 -18.62 -13.94
N ALA A 181 1.93 -17.94 -14.10
CA ALA A 181 2.28 -16.74 -13.36
C ALA A 181 1.31 -15.59 -13.67
N VAL A 182 0.90 -15.44 -14.94
CA VAL A 182 -0.08 -14.42 -15.35
C VAL A 182 -1.45 -14.68 -14.74
N VAL A 183 -1.96 -15.90 -14.82
CA VAL A 183 -3.27 -16.25 -14.21
C VAL A 183 -3.24 -16.01 -12.71
N LEU A 184 -2.16 -16.42 -12.03
CA LEU A 184 -2.02 -16.22 -10.60
C LEU A 184 -1.90 -14.73 -10.24
N SER A 185 -1.21 -13.92 -11.05
CA SER A 185 -1.10 -12.47 -10.87
C SER A 185 -2.45 -11.77 -11.07
N VAL A 186 -3.24 -12.16 -12.07
CA VAL A 186 -4.58 -11.61 -12.32
C VAL A 186 -5.52 -11.95 -11.17
N LEU A 187 -5.59 -13.22 -10.78
CA LEU A 187 -6.43 -13.67 -9.66
C LEU A 187 -5.97 -13.03 -8.34
N GLY A 188 -4.66 -13.03 -8.07
CA GLY A 188 -4.11 -12.42 -6.88
C GLY A 188 -4.41 -10.92 -6.79
N THR A 189 -4.28 -10.19 -7.90
CA THR A 189 -4.62 -8.76 -7.96
C THR A 189 -6.11 -8.51 -7.70
N TYR A 190 -6.99 -9.33 -8.26
CA TYR A 190 -8.43 -9.23 -8.04
C TYR A 190 -8.80 -9.49 -6.57
N PHE A 191 -8.31 -10.58 -5.98
CA PHE A 191 -8.55 -10.89 -4.58
C PHE A 191 -7.92 -9.87 -3.64
N ASN A 192 -6.73 -9.36 -3.95
CA ASN A 192 -6.09 -8.31 -3.16
C ASN A 192 -6.98 -7.07 -3.05
N GLY A 193 -7.63 -6.65 -4.13
CA GLY A 193 -8.56 -5.53 -4.11
C GLY A 193 -9.80 -5.79 -3.24
N ILE A 194 -10.39 -6.99 -3.32
CA ILE A 194 -11.55 -7.36 -2.49
C ILE A 194 -11.18 -7.34 -1.00
N VAL A 195 -10.06 -7.97 -0.64
CA VAL A 195 -9.59 -8.05 0.76
C VAL A 195 -9.26 -6.65 1.27
N LEU A 196 -8.60 -5.83 0.46
CA LEU A 196 -8.26 -4.45 0.80
C LEU A 196 -9.52 -3.61 1.08
N ASP A 197 -10.54 -3.67 0.21
CA ASP A 197 -11.79 -2.93 0.41
C ASP A 197 -12.50 -3.40 1.69
N HIS A 198 -12.53 -4.69 1.94
CA HIS A 198 -13.17 -5.24 3.14
C HIS A 198 -12.47 -4.78 4.45
N ILE A 199 -11.14 -4.80 4.47
CA ILE A 199 -10.36 -4.34 5.63
C ILE A 199 -10.49 -2.82 5.80
N THR A 200 -10.45 -2.05 4.70
CA THR A 200 -10.57 -0.59 4.74
C THR A 200 -11.96 -0.16 5.19
N ALA A 201 -13.02 -0.81 4.70
CA ALA A 201 -14.39 -0.55 5.13
C ALA A 201 -14.62 -0.91 6.61
N GLY A 202 -14.08 -2.04 7.08
CA GLY A 202 -14.17 -2.44 8.49
C GLY A 202 -13.56 -1.43 9.45
N LYS A 203 -12.40 -0.85 9.09
CA LYS A 203 -11.76 0.23 9.88
C LYS A 203 -12.55 1.53 9.85
N ALA A 204 -13.14 1.89 8.71
CA ALA A 204 -13.99 3.07 8.61
C ALA A 204 -15.21 2.94 9.53
N LEU A 205 -15.79 1.76 9.63
CA LEU A 205 -16.92 1.48 10.53
C LEU A 205 -16.51 1.57 12.02
N GLN A 206 -15.32 1.09 12.38
CA GLN A 206 -14.79 1.20 13.74
C GLN A 206 -14.54 2.68 14.13
N VAL A 207 -13.89 3.44 13.28
CA VAL A 207 -13.66 4.88 13.51
C VAL A 207 -14.98 5.65 13.63
N TYR A 208 -16.00 5.30 12.83
CA TYR A 208 -17.33 5.89 12.93
C TYR A 208 -18.00 5.58 14.27
N HIS A 209 -17.88 4.33 14.73
CA HIS A 209 -18.43 3.89 16.02
C HIS A 209 -17.73 4.57 17.20
N ASP A 210 -16.40 4.70 17.17
CA ASP A 210 -15.63 5.41 18.19
C ASP A 210 -15.97 6.90 18.26
N LEU A 211 -16.17 7.55 17.11
CA LEU A 211 -16.60 8.95 17.03
C LEU A 211 -18.04 9.17 17.55
N GLU A 212 -18.92 8.20 17.38
CA GLU A 212 -20.30 8.26 17.86
C GLU A 212 -20.36 8.05 19.38
N LEU A 213 -19.52 7.18 19.93
CA LEU A 213 -19.34 7.00 21.36
C LEU A 213 -18.79 8.26 22.04
N ASP A 214 -17.78 8.91 21.44
CA ASP A 214 -17.20 10.17 21.94
C ASP A 214 -18.23 11.29 21.98
N LYS A 215 -19.14 11.36 20.98
CA LYS A 215 -20.25 12.33 20.97
C LYS A 215 -21.30 12.05 22.05
N LEU A 216 -21.57 10.79 22.30
CA LEU A 216 -22.49 10.37 23.37
C LEU A 216 -21.92 10.71 24.75
N ASP A 217 -20.65 10.45 24.99
CA ASP A 217 -19.97 10.78 26.25
C ASP A 217 -19.92 12.31 26.48
N CYS A 218 -19.63 13.10 25.44
CA CYS A 218 -19.72 14.55 25.52
C CYS A 218 -21.13 15.07 25.83
N SER A 219 -22.15 14.44 25.24
CA SER A 219 -23.56 14.83 25.49
C SER A 219 -24.00 14.50 26.91
N VAL A 220 -23.58 13.34 27.44
CA VAL A 220 -23.85 12.92 28.83
C VAL A 220 -23.14 13.83 29.82
N ALA A 221 -21.87 14.19 29.55
CA ALA A 221 -21.11 15.10 30.41
C ALA A 221 -21.70 16.52 30.47
N ILE A 222 -22.29 16.99 29.37
CA ILE A 222 -23.00 18.30 29.34
C ILE A 222 -24.31 18.23 30.18
N LEU A 223 -25.05 17.12 30.11
CA LEU A 223 -26.28 16.92 30.85
C LEU A 223 -26.06 16.71 32.34
N GLN A 224 -24.89 16.25 32.78
CA GLN A 224 -24.54 16.12 34.19
C GLN A 224 -24.05 17.40 34.83
N ASN A 225 -23.77 18.45 34.06
CA ASN A 225 -23.32 19.77 34.54
C ASN A 225 -24.43 20.86 34.45
N VAL A 226 -25.67 20.50 34.17
CA VAL A 226 -26.86 21.35 34.22
C VAL A 226 -27.73 20.93 35.40
#